data_6d90844f3ff1379dc537d5d3089d4546
#
_entry.id   6d90844f3ff1379dc537d5d3089d4546
#
_cell.length_a   1.000
_cell.length_b   1.000
_cell.length_c   1.000
_cell.angle_alpha   90.00
_cell.angle_beta   90.00
_cell.angle_gamma   90.00
#
_symmetry.space_group_name_H-M   'P 1'
#
loop_
_entity.id
_entity.type
_entity.pdbx_description
1 polymer ?
#
loop_
_entity_poly.entity_id
_entity_poly.type
_entity_poly.pdbx_seq_one_letter_code
_entity_poly.pdbx_strand_id
1 'polypeptide(L)'
;MIPFELDNHELSYQQLIAHIQSFINSLTIDKSAIVAACINLSGRINTQTGYSYSYFHLHEIPLADSFTNDIGITTFIENDSRAMAYGEFFGGGYDASHALFLNMDYGLGLGMLLDGKMYYGKSGFSGEIGHVPMFQNEIICHCGKKGCLETEASGWALLRHFKEKIEQGVSSAVMRN
;
A
#
# COMPACT_ATOMS: atom_id res chain seq x y z
N MET A 1 8.59 14.54 -5.38
CA MET A 1 7.75 13.33 -5.56
C MET A 1 7.76 12.99 -7.04
N ILE A 2 8.03 11.74 -7.39
CA ILE A 2 8.03 11.26 -8.78
C ILE A 2 6.65 10.63 -9.02
N PRO A 3 5.86 11.07 -10.01
CA PRO A 3 4.62 10.40 -10.39
C PRO A 3 4.94 8.98 -10.84
N PHE A 4 4.24 7.99 -10.27
CA PHE A 4 4.40 6.59 -10.62
C PHE A 4 3.05 5.90 -10.55
N GLU A 5 2.70 5.16 -11.59
CA GLU A 5 1.48 4.35 -11.62
C GLU A 5 1.85 2.91 -11.28
N LEU A 6 1.23 2.40 -10.21
CA LEU A 6 1.46 1.05 -9.75
C LEU A 6 0.56 0.09 -10.53
N ASP A 7 1.16 -0.70 -11.39
CA ASP A 7 0.51 -1.76 -12.14
C ASP A 7 1.34 -3.07 -12.13
N ASN A 8 0.86 -4.08 -12.83
CA ASN A 8 1.50 -5.41 -12.87
C ASN A 8 2.32 -5.65 -14.14
N HIS A 9 2.76 -4.59 -14.81
CA HIS A 9 3.57 -4.71 -16.02
C HIS A 9 5.07 -4.73 -15.69
N GLU A 10 5.82 -5.53 -16.44
CA GLU A 10 7.27 -5.59 -16.35
C GLU A 10 7.92 -4.21 -16.54
N LEU A 11 7.37 -3.40 -17.43
CA LEU A 11 7.85 -2.04 -17.69
C LEU A 11 7.78 -1.17 -16.42
N SER A 12 6.68 -1.23 -15.68
CA SER A 12 6.51 -0.48 -14.43
C SER A 12 7.46 -0.96 -13.34
N TYR A 13 7.71 -2.27 -13.27
CA TYR A 13 8.74 -2.82 -12.38
C TYR A 13 10.12 -2.25 -12.73
N GLN A 14 10.53 -2.28 -13.98
CA GLN A 14 11.82 -1.76 -14.43
C GLN A 14 11.95 -0.24 -14.20
N GLN A 15 10.88 0.52 -14.39
CA GLN A 15 10.86 1.95 -14.07
C GLN A 15 11.05 2.19 -12.56
N LEU A 16 10.41 1.39 -11.70
CA LEU A 16 10.59 1.48 -10.26
C LEU A 16 12.06 1.21 -9.87
N ILE A 17 12.66 0.15 -10.40
CA ILE A 17 14.07 -0.17 -10.18
C ILE A 17 14.96 1.00 -10.61
N ALA A 18 14.74 1.57 -11.79
CA ALA A 18 15.51 2.70 -12.28
C ALA A 18 15.40 3.93 -11.37
N HIS A 19 14.21 4.22 -10.85
CA HIS A 19 14.01 5.31 -9.88
C HIS A 19 14.75 5.05 -8.56
N ILE A 20 14.69 3.83 -8.03
CA ILE A 20 15.40 3.46 -6.80
C ILE A 20 16.91 3.56 -6.99
N GLN A 21 17.43 3.03 -8.09
CA GLN A 21 18.86 3.12 -8.41
C GLN A 21 19.33 4.56 -8.60
N SER A 22 18.53 5.39 -9.29
CA SER A 22 18.81 6.82 -9.43
C SER A 22 18.88 7.54 -8.08
N PHE A 23 17.93 7.23 -7.18
CA PHE A 23 17.94 7.77 -5.82
C PHE A 23 19.19 7.33 -5.05
N ILE A 24 19.51 6.04 -5.05
CA ILE A 24 20.70 5.52 -4.36
C ILE A 24 21.98 6.19 -4.89
N ASN A 25 22.09 6.36 -6.22
CA ASN A 25 23.25 7.02 -6.84
C ASN A 25 23.34 8.52 -6.53
N SER A 26 22.22 9.13 -6.14
CA SER A 26 22.21 10.54 -5.72
C SER A 26 22.66 10.78 -4.27
N LEU A 27 22.75 9.71 -3.47
CA LEU A 27 23.20 9.82 -2.08
C LEU A 27 24.70 10.11 -2.01
N THR A 28 25.08 10.92 -1.02
CA THR A 28 26.48 11.26 -0.76
C THR A 28 27.22 10.26 0.11
N ILE A 29 26.55 9.15 0.49
CA ILE A 29 27.11 8.07 1.29
C ILE A 29 27.56 6.92 0.37
N ASP A 30 28.54 6.16 0.82
CA ASP A 30 28.94 4.92 0.13
C ASP A 30 27.78 3.92 0.13
N LYS A 31 27.52 3.28 -1.01
CA LYS A 31 26.48 2.27 -1.14
C LYS A 31 26.66 1.12 -0.14
N SER A 32 27.91 0.76 0.20
CA SER A 32 28.22 -0.27 1.21
C SER A 32 27.78 0.10 2.63
N ALA A 33 27.52 1.38 2.90
CA ALA A 33 26.99 1.84 4.19
C ALA A 33 25.46 1.68 4.30
N ILE A 34 24.78 1.35 3.21
CA ILE A 34 23.33 1.11 3.21
C ILE A 34 23.09 -0.34 3.68
N VAL A 35 22.55 -0.47 4.89
CA VAL A 35 22.31 -1.78 5.52
C VAL A 35 21.19 -2.55 4.83
N ALA A 36 20.07 -1.87 4.54
CA ALA A 36 18.91 -2.46 3.89
C ALA A 36 18.00 -1.39 3.30
N ALA A 37 17.09 -1.81 2.42
CA ALA A 37 15.97 -1.03 1.93
C ALA A 37 14.64 -1.68 2.33
N CYS A 38 13.59 -0.88 2.50
CA CYS A 38 12.23 -1.37 2.64
C CYS A 38 11.35 -0.70 1.59
N ILE A 39 10.62 -1.50 0.83
CA ILE A 39 9.69 -1.02 -0.20
C ILE A 39 8.27 -1.30 0.27
N ASN A 40 7.51 -0.24 0.48
CA ASN A 40 6.13 -0.34 0.89
C ASN A 40 5.22 -0.34 -0.35
N LEU A 41 4.34 -1.32 -0.43
CA LEU A 41 3.44 -1.53 -1.55
C LEU A 41 2.01 -1.67 -1.06
N SER A 42 1.07 -1.18 -1.84
CA SER A 42 -0.36 -1.43 -1.59
C SER A 42 -0.72 -2.89 -1.84
N GLY A 43 -1.80 -3.34 -1.21
CA GLY A 43 -2.37 -4.67 -1.42
C GLY A 43 -1.77 -5.77 -0.54
N ARG A 44 -1.93 -7.02 -0.97
CA ARG A 44 -1.62 -8.21 -0.15
C ARG A 44 -0.14 -8.55 -0.21
N ILE A 45 0.56 -8.24 0.86
CA ILE A 45 2.00 -8.47 1.02
C ILE A 45 2.23 -9.43 2.18
N ASN A 46 2.96 -10.51 1.92
CA ASN A 46 3.51 -11.36 2.97
C ASN A 46 4.96 -10.97 3.24
N THR A 47 5.16 -10.16 4.26
CA THR A 47 6.47 -9.63 4.65
C THR A 47 7.44 -10.72 5.07
N GLN A 48 6.96 -11.82 5.69
CA GLN A 48 7.82 -12.91 6.16
C GLN A 48 8.41 -13.73 5.02
N THR A 49 7.64 -13.92 3.94
CA THR A 49 8.06 -14.71 2.78
C THR A 49 8.54 -13.86 1.62
N GLY A 50 8.39 -12.54 1.69
CA GLY A 50 8.80 -11.60 0.65
C GLY A 50 7.93 -11.61 -0.61
N TYR A 51 6.72 -12.22 -0.56
CA TYR A 51 5.83 -12.26 -1.71
C TYR A 51 4.81 -11.13 -1.72
N SER A 52 4.62 -10.54 -2.90
CA SER A 52 3.46 -9.71 -3.23
C SER A 52 2.44 -10.52 -4.01
N TYR A 53 1.15 -10.36 -3.68
CA TYR A 53 0.03 -11.06 -4.34
C TYR A 53 -0.90 -10.08 -5.06
N SER A 54 -0.56 -8.80 -5.07
CA SER A 54 -1.35 -7.77 -5.74
C SER A 54 -0.57 -7.10 -6.87
N TYR A 55 0.70 -6.82 -6.66
CA TYR A 55 1.55 -6.14 -7.64
C TYR A 55 2.89 -6.85 -7.80
N PHE A 56 3.46 -6.76 -9.00
CA PHE A 56 4.78 -7.30 -9.37
C PHE A 56 4.97 -8.79 -9.04
N HIS A 57 3.90 -9.59 -9.13
CA HIS A 57 3.99 -11.05 -9.01
C HIS A 57 4.38 -11.68 -10.37
N LEU A 58 5.41 -11.12 -10.99
CA LEU A 58 5.86 -11.47 -12.35
C LEU A 58 6.78 -12.69 -12.38
N HIS A 59 7.36 -13.04 -11.24
CA HIS A 59 8.34 -14.09 -11.12
C HIS A 59 7.93 -15.14 -10.08
N GLU A 60 8.50 -16.34 -10.19
CA GLU A 60 8.28 -17.42 -9.21
C GLU A 60 9.01 -17.18 -7.87
N ILE A 61 10.04 -16.33 -7.87
CA ILE A 61 10.80 -15.97 -6.67
C ILE A 61 10.10 -14.85 -5.87
N PRO A 62 10.37 -14.75 -4.55
CA PRO A 62 9.86 -13.64 -3.74
C PRO A 62 10.20 -12.29 -4.34
N LEU A 63 9.27 -11.35 -4.32
CA LEU A 63 9.50 -9.99 -4.83
C LEU A 63 10.63 -9.28 -4.08
N ALA A 64 10.77 -9.53 -2.77
CA ALA A 64 11.87 -9.02 -1.96
C ALA A 64 13.25 -9.48 -2.49
N ASP A 65 13.34 -10.73 -2.95
CA ASP A 65 14.56 -11.28 -3.54
C ASP A 65 14.83 -10.66 -4.92
N SER A 66 13.79 -10.47 -5.74
CA SER A 66 13.90 -9.77 -7.02
C SER A 66 14.45 -8.35 -6.82
N PHE A 67 13.87 -7.58 -5.89
CA PHE A 67 14.39 -6.25 -5.55
C PHE A 67 15.83 -6.29 -5.04
N THR A 68 16.17 -7.25 -4.17
CA THR A 68 17.53 -7.42 -3.64
C THR A 68 18.53 -7.65 -4.77
N ASN A 69 18.19 -8.53 -5.72
CA ASN A 69 19.05 -8.84 -6.85
C ASN A 69 19.26 -7.64 -7.77
N ASP A 70 18.17 -6.92 -8.10
CA ASP A 70 18.22 -5.83 -9.07
C ASP A 70 18.80 -4.53 -8.49
N ILE A 71 18.59 -4.27 -7.20
CA ILE A 71 19.11 -3.08 -6.50
C ILE A 71 20.51 -3.31 -5.97
N GLY A 72 20.85 -4.57 -5.62
CA GLY A 72 22.12 -4.96 -4.98
C GLY A 72 22.22 -4.50 -3.53
N ILE A 73 21.08 -4.35 -2.83
CA ILE A 73 20.96 -4.04 -1.41
C ILE A 73 19.88 -4.97 -0.85
N THR A 74 20.11 -5.56 0.32
CA THR A 74 19.10 -6.37 0.99
C THR A 74 17.79 -5.60 1.09
N THR A 75 16.73 -6.12 0.50
CA THR A 75 15.45 -5.41 0.41
C THR A 75 14.33 -6.22 1.04
N PHE A 76 13.55 -5.56 1.86
CA PHE A 76 12.31 -6.07 2.45
C PHE A 76 11.12 -5.39 1.80
N ILE A 77 9.97 -6.07 1.82
CA ILE A 77 8.71 -5.48 1.38
C ILE A 77 7.70 -5.48 2.52
N GLU A 78 6.86 -4.46 2.57
CA GLU A 78 5.78 -4.35 3.55
C GLU A 78 4.53 -3.77 2.88
N ASN A 79 3.36 -4.07 3.47
CA ASN A 79 2.13 -3.37 3.09
C ASN A 79 2.20 -1.90 3.57
N ASP A 80 1.77 -0.97 2.73
CA ASP A 80 1.80 0.48 2.98
C ASP A 80 1.09 0.88 4.27
N SER A 81 -0.14 0.40 4.49
CA SER A 81 -0.92 0.74 5.67
C SER A 81 -0.33 0.17 6.96
N ARG A 82 0.29 -1.02 6.90
CA ARG A 82 1.03 -1.58 8.04
C ARG A 82 2.33 -0.82 8.31
N ALA A 83 3.05 -0.40 7.28
CA ALA A 83 4.25 0.40 7.44
C ALA A 83 3.94 1.77 8.09
N MET A 84 2.85 2.43 7.64
CA MET A 84 2.37 3.68 8.24
C MET A 84 1.96 3.46 9.71
N ALA A 85 1.22 2.39 9.99
CA ALA A 85 0.83 2.01 11.35
C ALA A 85 2.04 1.76 12.25
N TYR A 86 3.07 1.08 11.73
CA TYR A 86 4.31 0.85 12.46
C TYR A 86 4.99 2.18 12.83
N GLY A 87 5.12 3.07 11.86
CA GLY A 87 5.69 4.40 12.09
C GLY A 87 4.94 5.18 13.16
N GLU A 88 3.61 5.17 13.11
CA GLU A 88 2.75 5.87 14.06
C GLU A 88 2.87 5.25 15.48
N PHE A 89 2.76 3.92 15.60
CA PHE A 89 2.77 3.26 16.92
C PHE A 89 4.13 3.29 17.61
N PHE A 90 5.23 3.13 16.85
CA PHE A 90 6.58 3.06 17.42
C PHE A 90 7.37 4.37 17.33
N GLY A 91 7.01 5.27 16.39
CA GLY A 91 7.61 6.60 16.25
C GLY A 91 6.84 7.72 16.94
N GLY A 92 5.52 7.56 17.13
CA GLY A 92 4.62 8.57 17.66
C GLY A 92 4.63 8.73 19.19
N GLY A 93 5.37 7.89 19.93
CA GLY A 93 5.47 7.97 21.39
C GLY A 93 4.20 7.50 22.13
N TYR A 94 3.35 6.71 21.51
CA TYR A 94 2.17 6.15 22.14
C TYR A 94 2.52 4.95 23.02
N ASP A 95 2.04 4.97 24.27
CA ASP A 95 2.13 3.83 25.20
C ASP A 95 0.82 3.01 25.11
N ALA A 96 0.64 2.31 24.01
CA ALA A 96 -0.52 1.48 23.78
C ALA A 96 -0.10 0.05 23.44
N SER A 97 -0.65 -0.95 24.14
CA SER A 97 -0.46 -2.36 23.82
C SER A 97 -1.43 -2.87 22.75
N HIS A 98 -2.56 -2.19 22.57
CA HIS A 98 -3.56 -2.49 21.55
C HIS A 98 -3.98 -1.21 20.85
N ALA A 99 -3.87 -1.17 19.52
CA ALA A 99 -4.28 -0.02 18.73
C ALA A 99 -4.66 -0.44 17.31
N LEU A 100 -5.52 0.36 16.70
CA LEU A 100 -5.90 0.24 15.30
C LEU A 100 -5.49 1.51 14.57
N PHE A 101 -4.82 1.37 13.44
CA PHE A 101 -4.50 2.44 12.52
C PHE A 101 -5.32 2.26 11.25
N LEU A 102 -6.30 3.13 11.04
CA LEU A 102 -7.13 3.14 9.85
C LEU A 102 -6.53 4.10 8.82
N ASN A 103 -6.01 3.54 7.73
CA ASN A 103 -5.54 4.31 6.59
C ASN A 103 -6.70 4.57 5.63
N MET A 104 -7.17 5.82 5.59
CA MET A 104 -8.24 6.28 4.71
C MET A 104 -7.65 7.22 3.65
N ASP A 105 -7.12 6.65 2.59
CA ASP A 105 -6.58 7.36 1.43
C ASP A 105 -7.37 6.96 0.18
N TYR A 106 -6.74 6.82 -0.97
CA TYR A 106 -7.41 6.33 -2.19
C TYR A 106 -8.10 4.99 -1.95
N GLY A 107 -7.44 4.05 -1.26
CA GLY A 107 -8.03 2.82 -0.76
C GLY A 107 -8.40 2.89 0.73
N LEU A 108 -8.62 1.73 1.33
CA LEU A 108 -8.93 1.57 2.75
C LEU A 108 -8.11 0.42 3.34
N GLY A 109 -7.16 0.74 4.20
CA GLY A 109 -6.29 -0.21 4.87
C GLY A 109 -6.36 -0.14 6.40
N LEU A 110 -5.88 -1.18 7.06
CA LEU A 110 -5.85 -1.25 8.51
C LEU A 110 -4.54 -1.86 9.01
N GLY A 111 -3.81 -1.14 9.84
CA GLY A 111 -2.75 -1.66 10.68
C GLY A 111 -3.25 -1.99 12.08
N MET A 112 -2.77 -3.08 12.66
CA MET A 112 -3.20 -3.51 14.01
C MET A 112 -2.00 -3.76 14.89
N LEU A 113 -2.03 -3.18 16.10
CA LEU A 113 -1.12 -3.48 17.20
C LEU A 113 -1.88 -4.31 18.21
N LEU A 114 -1.39 -5.51 18.52
CA LEU A 114 -1.96 -6.40 19.53
C LEU A 114 -0.82 -6.87 20.44
N ASP A 115 -1.01 -6.75 21.75
CA ASP A 115 0.02 -7.07 22.76
C ASP A 115 1.37 -6.40 22.48
N GLY A 116 1.35 -5.14 22.06
CA GLY A 116 2.55 -4.35 21.74
C GLY A 116 3.28 -4.78 20.47
N LYS A 117 2.67 -5.61 19.61
CA LYS A 117 3.27 -6.12 18.37
C LYS A 117 2.35 -5.89 17.19
N MET A 118 2.95 -5.61 16.02
CA MET A 118 2.19 -5.57 14.77
C MET A 118 1.61 -6.96 14.48
N TYR A 119 0.32 -6.98 14.17
CA TYR A 119 -0.41 -8.21 13.86
C TYR A 119 -0.48 -8.45 12.36
N TYR A 120 0.10 -9.55 11.91
CA TYR A 120 0.18 -9.90 10.49
C TYR A 120 -0.86 -10.94 10.06
N GLY A 121 -1.48 -11.62 11.03
CA GLY A 121 -2.34 -12.78 10.73
C GLY A 121 -1.55 -14.00 10.27
N LYS A 122 -2.28 -15.06 9.94
CA LYS A 122 -1.66 -16.36 9.56
C LYS A 122 -0.86 -16.28 8.24
N SER A 123 -1.34 -15.50 7.28
CA SER A 123 -0.78 -15.45 5.91
C SER A 123 -0.20 -14.08 5.55
N GLY A 124 -0.02 -13.19 6.54
CA GLY A 124 0.46 -11.84 6.30
C GLY A 124 -0.59 -10.87 5.73
N PHE A 125 -1.87 -11.23 5.73
CA PHE A 125 -2.96 -10.44 5.10
C PHE A 125 -3.94 -9.87 6.13
N SER A 126 -3.48 -9.61 7.36
CA SER A 126 -4.31 -8.89 8.32
C SER A 126 -4.54 -7.45 7.87
N GLY A 127 -5.69 -6.91 8.24
CA GLY A 127 -6.00 -5.51 7.95
C GLY A 127 -6.67 -5.24 6.60
N GLU A 128 -7.01 -6.26 5.83
CA GLU A 128 -7.72 -6.14 4.54
C GLU A 128 -9.21 -5.77 4.74
N ILE A 129 -9.49 -4.82 5.64
CA ILE A 129 -10.87 -4.41 6.02
C ILE A 129 -11.61 -3.81 4.82
N GLY A 130 -10.92 -3.09 3.95
CA GLY A 130 -11.50 -2.50 2.75
C GLY A 130 -12.17 -3.54 1.85
N HIS A 131 -11.72 -4.80 1.90
CA HIS A 131 -12.19 -5.88 1.05
C HIS A 131 -13.22 -6.81 1.71
N VAL A 132 -13.76 -6.42 2.86
CA VAL A 132 -14.90 -7.11 3.50
C VAL A 132 -16.18 -6.71 2.77
N PRO A 133 -16.96 -7.67 2.21
CA PRO A 133 -18.25 -7.37 1.60
C PRO A 133 -19.25 -6.90 2.66
N MET A 134 -19.63 -5.64 2.63
CA MET A 134 -20.55 -5.03 3.60
C MET A 134 -21.79 -4.41 2.93
N PHE A 135 -21.76 -4.19 1.63
CA PHE A 135 -22.84 -3.55 0.89
C PHE A 135 -23.44 -4.49 -0.16
N GLN A 136 -24.73 -4.35 -0.37
CA GLN A 136 -25.46 -5.02 -1.46
C GLN A 136 -25.50 -4.11 -2.69
N ASN A 137 -24.33 -3.74 -3.21
CA ASN A 137 -24.20 -2.96 -4.43
C ASN A 137 -23.47 -3.77 -5.52
N GLU A 138 -23.63 -3.34 -6.78
CA GLU A 138 -23.05 -4.00 -7.95
C GLU A 138 -21.64 -3.45 -8.30
N ILE A 139 -21.05 -2.63 -7.43
CA ILE A 139 -19.76 -1.99 -7.67
C ILE A 139 -18.67 -3.02 -7.47
N ILE A 140 -17.88 -3.22 -8.53
CA ILE A 140 -16.74 -4.14 -8.50
C ILE A 140 -15.56 -3.44 -7.83
N CYS A 141 -15.09 -4.00 -6.72
CA CYS A 141 -13.88 -3.59 -6.05
C CYS A 141 -12.63 -4.05 -6.83
N HIS A 142 -11.49 -3.37 -6.64
CA HIS A 142 -10.21 -3.76 -7.22
C HIS A 142 -9.81 -5.22 -6.91
N CYS A 143 -10.29 -5.80 -5.80
CA CYS A 143 -10.07 -7.20 -5.46
C CYS A 143 -10.96 -8.19 -6.25
N GLY A 144 -11.81 -7.72 -7.17
CA GLY A 144 -12.71 -8.52 -8.00
C GLY A 144 -14.05 -8.88 -7.35
N LYS A 145 -14.27 -8.56 -6.06
CA LYS A 145 -15.54 -8.80 -5.36
C LYS A 145 -16.45 -7.58 -5.50
N LYS A 146 -17.76 -7.79 -5.28
CA LYS A 146 -18.77 -6.71 -5.20
C LYS A 146 -19.07 -6.38 -3.73
N GLY A 147 -19.47 -5.12 -3.49
CA GLY A 147 -19.97 -4.68 -2.20
C GLY A 147 -18.93 -4.58 -1.08
N CYS A 148 -17.65 -4.51 -1.40
CA CYS A 148 -16.59 -4.30 -0.42
C CYS A 148 -16.75 -2.96 0.30
N LEU A 149 -16.33 -2.88 1.57
CA LEU A 149 -16.34 -1.63 2.35
C LEU A 149 -15.66 -0.48 1.59
N GLU A 150 -14.55 -0.74 0.94
CA GLU A 150 -13.79 0.22 0.15
C GLU A 150 -14.61 0.85 -0.99
N THR A 151 -15.61 0.13 -1.53
CA THR A 151 -16.45 0.67 -2.62
C THR A 151 -17.33 1.84 -2.18
N GLU A 152 -17.50 2.08 -0.88
CA GLU A 152 -18.32 3.16 -0.33
C GLU A 152 -17.58 4.05 0.67
N ALA A 153 -16.48 3.57 1.27
CA ALA A 153 -15.79 4.23 2.38
C ALA A 153 -14.30 4.49 2.09
N SER A 154 -13.94 4.86 0.88
CA SER A 154 -12.57 5.18 0.49
C SER A 154 -12.48 6.50 -0.28
N GLY A 155 -11.28 7.00 -0.52
CA GLY A 155 -11.05 8.21 -1.31
C GLY A 155 -11.54 8.07 -2.75
N TRP A 156 -11.35 6.91 -3.40
CA TRP A 156 -11.89 6.70 -4.74
C TRP A 156 -13.44 6.63 -4.75
N ALA A 157 -14.06 6.08 -3.70
CA ALA A 157 -15.50 6.08 -3.56
C ALA A 157 -16.04 7.52 -3.40
N LEU A 158 -15.36 8.33 -2.57
CA LEU A 158 -15.68 9.77 -2.44
C LEU A 158 -15.57 10.50 -3.77
N LEU A 159 -14.48 10.27 -4.52
CA LEU A 159 -14.27 10.88 -5.83
C LEU A 159 -15.35 10.44 -6.82
N ARG A 160 -15.74 9.17 -6.83
CA ARG A 160 -16.82 8.65 -7.67
C ARG A 160 -18.13 9.33 -7.34
N HIS A 161 -18.53 9.36 -6.08
CA HIS A 161 -19.76 10.03 -5.65
C HIS A 161 -19.76 11.52 -5.98
N PHE A 162 -18.62 12.19 -5.82
CA PHE A 162 -18.49 13.60 -6.20
C PHE A 162 -18.73 13.80 -7.69
N LYS A 163 -18.10 12.99 -8.55
CA LYS A 163 -18.29 13.07 -10.01
C LYS A 163 -19.75 12.82 -10.41
N GLU A 164 -20.36 11.77 -9.86
CA GLU A 164 -21.78 11.45 -10.09
C GLU A 164 -22.72 12.63 -9.72
N LYS A 165 -22.43 13.34 -8.60
CA LYS A 165 -23.20 14.51 -8.20
C LYS A 165 -23.03 15.70 -9.14
N ILE A 166 -21.82 15.94 -9.62
CA ILE A 166 -21.57 16.99 -10.62
C ILE A 166 -22.31 16.67 -11.93
N GLU A 167 -22.25 15.44 -12.40
CA GLU A 167 -22.98 14.99 -13.61
C GLU A 167 -24.50 15.14 -13.47
N GLN A 168 -25.04 14.99 -12.25
CA GLN A 168 -26.43 15.25 -11.91
C GLN A 168 -26.78 16.75 -11.81
N GLY A 169 -25.82 17.67 -12.07
CA GLY A 169 -26.03 19.11 -12.03
C GLY A 169 -25.93 19.73 -10.64
N VAL A 170 -25.45 19.01 -9.63
CA VAL A 170 -25.22 19.58 -8.29
C VAL A 170 -24.01 20.52 -8.34
N SER A 171 -24.20 21.77 -7.92
CA SER A 171 -23.12 22.75 -7.87
C SER A 171 -22.16 22.50 -6.69
N SER A 172 -20.87 22.70 -6.91
CA SER A 172 -19.85 22.59 -5.87
C SER A 172 -18.94 23.84 -5.84
N ALA A 173 -18.54 24.24 -4.64
CA ALA A 173 -17.56 25.33 -4.48
C ALA A 173 -16.19 24.99 -5.09
N VAL A 174 -15.83 23.71 -5.15
CA VAL A 174 -14.57 23.21 -5.75
C VAL A 174 -14.52 23.46 -7.27
N MET A 175 -15.68 23.56 -7.93
CA MET A 175 -15.78 23.77 -9.39
C MET A 175 -15.89 25.25 -9.77
N ARG A 176 -15.79 26.17 -8.81
CA ARG A 176 -15.96 27.61 -9.05
C ARG A 176 -14.64 28.37 -9.24
N ASN A 177 -13.49 27.67 -9.28
CA ASN A 177 -12.17 28.26 -9.51
C ASN A 177 -11.68 27.94 -10.92
#